data_14a8fab1aa97032199d7b4c3ca62d6b6
#
_entry.id   14a8fab1aa97032199d7b4c3ca62d6b6
#
_cell.length_a   1.000
_cell.length_b   1.000
_cell.length_c   1.000
_cell.angle_alpha   90.00
_cell.angle_beta   90.00
_cell.angle_gamma   90.00
#
_symmetry.space_group_name_H-M   'P 1'
#
loop_
_entity.id
_entity.type
_entity.pdbx_description
1 polymer ?
#
loop_
_entity_poly.entity_id
_entity_poly.type
_entity_poly.pdbx_seq_one_letter_code
_entity_poly.pdbx_strand_id
1 'polypeptide(L)'
;MPRKKQAVQRKRRQKTYREGELSSAASALKPKGAFRIFSNYKLFAIIGAVVLIGGLALSASRVGGGGSSASDRSVRGTGVQRTTPNAEDATASASSGNTKQYQTAPAMIIDPAKSYTAVIKTDKGDVKVQLLPNEAPATVNNFVFLANDHFYDGVSFFRVVTDNQGQIHIVQAGDPTGTGSGGPGYTLPQEATDSETFSAGVLAMAKPNEAGAPNNGSQFFITTTDEPTFDGKYTVFGKVIDGLNVLTQLQPRDPLLQQDPPPGDRIQSIEIQTS
;
A
#
# COMPACT_ATOMS: atom_id res chain seq x y z
N MET A 1 -68.19 -16.33 -32.91
CA MET A 1 -67.29 -15.98 -31.79
C MET A 1 -66.30 -17.08 -31.39
N PRO A 2 -65.65 -17.87 -32.32
CA PRO A 2 -64.62 -18.85 -31.89
C PRO A 2 -63.18 -18.38 -32.00
N ARG A 3 -62.87 -17.34 -32.78
CA ARG A 3 -61.44 -16.97 -33.02
C ARG A 3 -60.69 -16.30 -31.83
N LYS A 4 -61.42 -15.63 -30.90
CA LYS A 4 -60.77 -14.99 -29.73
C LYS A 4 -60.33 -16.01 -28.66
N LYS A 5 -61.07 -17.14 -28.49
CA LYS A 5 -60.70 -18.19 -27.52
C LYS A 5 -59.44 -18.97 -27.94
N GLN A 6 -59.23 -19.16 -29.23
CA GLN A 6 -58.04 -19.84 -29.75
C GLN A 6 -56.75 -18.99 -29.61
N ALA A 7 -56.84 -17.69 -29.76
CA ALA A 7 -55.69 -16.78 -29.59
C ALA A 7 -55.25 -16.73 -28.12
N VAL A 8 -56.16 -16.75 -27.17
CA VAL A 8 -55.85 -16.78 -25.72
C VAL A 8 -55.22 -18.11 -25.30
N GLN A 9 -55.66 -19.22 -25.84
CA GLN A 9 -55.07 -20.53 -25.59
C GLN A 9 -53.66 -20.67 -26.19
N ARG A 10 -53.41 -20.10 -27.39
CA ARG A 10 -52.04 -20.08 -27.98
C ARG A 10 -51.05 -19.25 -27.14
N LYS A 11 -51.48 -18.08 -26.63
CA LYS A 11 -50.62 -17.26 -25.75
C LYS A 11 -50.33 -17.95 -24.41
N ARG A 12 -51.30 -18.69 -23.83
CA ARG A 12 -51.07 -19.43 -22.60
C ARG A 12 -50.09 -20.63 -22.83
N ARG A 13 -50.19 -21.34 -23.95
CA ARG A 13 -49.26 -22.45 -24.29
C ARG A 13 -47.84 -21.91 -24.56
N GLN A 14 -47.69 -20.78 -25.19
CA GLN A 14 -46.37 -20.17 -25.41
C GLN A 14 -45.72 -19.70 -24.11
N LYS A 15 -46.52 -19.23 -23.14
CA LYS A 15 -45.98 -18.78 -21.85
C LYS A 15 -45.49 -19.96 -21.00
N THR A 16 -46.27 -21.06 -20.95
CA THR A 16 -45.84 -22.28 -20.24
C THR A 16 -44.66 -23.00 -20.89
N TYR A 17 -44.49 -22.91 -22.23
CA TYR A 17 -43.34 -23.47 -22.92
C TYR A 17 -42.06 -22.68 -22.60
N ARG A 18 -42.15 -21.38 -22.52
CA ARG A 18 -41.03 -20.49 -22.18
C ARG A 18 -40.60 -20.61 -20.73
N GLU A 19 -41.54 -20.80 -19.81
CA GLU A 19 -41.25 -21.01 -18.39
C GLU A 19 -40.65 -22.43 -18.14
N GLY A 20 -41.03 -23.43 -18.93
CA GLY A 20 -40.42 -24.75 -18.90
C GLY A 20 -38.99 -24.82 -19.42
N GLU A 21 -38.68 -24.09 -20.49
CA GLU A 21 -37.29 -24.01 -20.99
C GLU A 21 -36.35 -23.28 -20.06
N LEU A 22 -36.81 -22.20 -19.39
CA LEU A 22 -36.01 -21.49 -18.38
C LEU A 22 -35.75 -22.36 -17.13
N SER A 23 -36.70 -23.22 -16.73
CA SER A 23 -36.53 -24.13 -15.63
C SER A 23 -35.59 -25.29 -15.99
N SER A 24 -35.64 -25.78 -17.23
CA SER A 24 -34.75 -26.85 -17.74
C SER A 24 -33.28 -26.37 -17.88
N ALA A 25 -33.09 -25.14 -18.37
CA ALA A 25 -31.77 -24.53 -18.49
C ALA A 25 -31.11 -24.27 -17.11
N ALA A 26 -31.90 -23.92 -16.11
CA ALA A 26 -31.40 -23.74 -14.74
C ALA A 26 -30.99 -25.05 -14.05
N SER A 27 -31.55 -26.18 -14.47
CA SER A 27 -31.21 -27.50 -13.93
C SER A 27 -29.97 -28.13 -14.57
N ALA A 28 -29.59 -27.69 -15.78
CA ALA A 28 -28.40 -28.17 -16.50
C ALA A 28 -27.08 -27.52 -16.07
N LEU A 29 -27.13 -26.43 -15.27
CA LEU A 29 -25.99 -25.68 -14.76
C LEU A 29 -25.65 -26.01 -13.30
N LYS A 30 -25.92 -27.22 -12.82
CA LYS A 30 -25.30 -27.70 -11.56
C LYS A 30 -23.88 -28.14 -11.86
N PRO A 31 -22.84 -27.43 -11.41
CA PRO A 31 -21.47 -27.90 -11.52
C PRO A 31 -21.33 -29.17 -10.67
N LYS A 32 -21.01 -30.27 -11.33
CA LYS A 32 -20.52 -31.48 -10.69
C LYS A 32 -19.10 -31.21 -10.21
N GLY A 33 -18.94 -30.96 -8.95
CA GLY A 33 -17.66 -30.72 -8.30
C GLY A 33 -17.73 -29.52 -7.38
N ALA A 34 -18.25 -29.71 -6.19
CA ALA A 34 -18.03 -28.80 -5.09
C ALA A 34 -16.53 -28.84 -4.75
N PHE A 35 -15.74 -28.03 -5.46
CA PHE A 35 -14.39 -27.72 -5.04
C PHE A 35 -14.52 -26.99 -3.71
N ARG A 36 -13.98 -27.60 -2.66
CA ARG A 36 -13.90 -27.04 -1.31
C ARG A 36 -13.02 -25.77 -1.35
N ILE A 37 -13.59 -24.62 -1.73
CA ILE A 37 -12.96 -23.28 -1.65
C ILE A 37 -13.37 -22.60 -0.33
N PHE A 38 -13.74 -23.34 0.70
CA PHE A 38 -14.18 -22.79 1.98
C PHE A 38 -13.15 -23.01 3.11
N SER A 39 -11.86 -22.76 2.86
CA SER A 39 -10.88 -22.81 3.96
C SER A 39 -10.10 -21.52 4.19
N ASN A 40 -10.07 -20.57 3.26
CA ASN A 40 -9.13 -19.44 3.34
C ASN A 40 -9.80 -18.08 3.57
N TYR A 41 -11.11 -18.01 3.85
CA TYR A 41 -11.79 -16.74 4.10
C TYR A 41 -11.22 -15.96 5.30
N LYS A 42 -10.69 -16.66 6.28
CA LYS A 42 -10.02 -16.04 7.43
C LYS A 42 -8.65 -15.45 7.07
N LEU A 43 -7.97 -16.00 6.06
CA LEU A 43 -6.65 -15.53 5.62
C LEU A 43 -6.77 -14.24 4.78
N PHE A 44 -7.76 -14.18 3.89
CA PHE A 44 -8.03 -12.97 3.11
C PHE A 44 -8.50 -11.80 3.98
N ALA A 45 -9.24 -12.07 5.06
CA ALA A 45 -9.62 -11.05 6.03
C ALA A 45 -8.38 -10.49 6.78
N ILE A 46 -7.33 -11.29 6.97
CA ILE A 46 -6.08 -10.85 7.60
C ILE A 46 -5.26 -9.99 6.62
N ILE A 47 -5.19 -10.35 5.33
CA ILE A 47 -4.48 -9.54 4.32
C ILE A 47 -5.17 -8.19 4.16
N GLY A 48 -6.50 -8.15 4.05
CA GLY A 48 -7.28 -6.90 4.00
C GLY A 48 -7.14 -6.03 5.26
N ALA A 49 -7.09 -6.64 6.45
CA ALA A 49 -6.96 -5.91 7.71
C ALA A 49 -5.55 -5.33 7.94
N VAL A 50 -4.52 -5.93 7.36
CA VAL A 50 -3.13 -5.63 7.68
C VAL A 50 -2.53 -4.50 6.83
N VAL A 51 -3.08 -4.16 5.67
CA VAL A 51 -2.68 -2.93 4.92
C VAL A 51 -3.04 -1.65 5.69
N LEU A 52 -3.81 -1.78 6.75
CA LEU A 52 -4.64 -0.74 7.33
C LEU A 52 -4.15 -0.18 8.68
N ILE A 53 -3.09 -0.73 9.29
CA ILE A 53 -2.65 -0.30 10.63
C ILE A 53 -1.31 0.44 10.53
N GLY A 54 -1.28 1.53 9.82
CA GLY A 54 -0.16 2.46 9.82
C GLY A 54 -0.60 3.83 10.28
N GLY A 55 -0.84 4.05 11.56
CA GLY A 55 -1.10 5.39 12.02
C GLY A 55 -1.98 5.57 13.25
N LEU A 56 -1.64 4.96 14.37
CA LEU A 56 -2.13 5.44 15.66
C LEU A 56 -0.93 5.74 16.59
N ALA A 57 -0.26 6.85 16.34
CA ALA A 57 0.63 7.45 17.31
C ALA A 57 -0.23 8.22 18.33
N LEU A 58 -0.54 7.60 19.45
CA LEU A 58 -1.05 8.30 20.63
C LEU A 58 0.04 9.21 21.19
N SER A 59 -0.02 10.50 20.85
CA SER A 59 0.74 11.54 21.54
C SER A 59 0.12 11.74 22.94
N ALA A 60 0.62 11.01 23.93
CA ALA A 60 0.35 11.29 25.34
C ALA A 60 1.25 12.43 25.78
N SER A 61 0.77 13.66 25.71
CA SER A 61 1.35 14.80 26.40
C SER A 61 1.22 14.61 27.91
N ARG A 62 2.31 14.25 28.58
CA ARG A 62 2.42 14.33 30.03
C ARG A 62 2.80 15.75 30.43
N VAL A 63 1.81 16.51 30.87
CA VAL A 63 1.99 17.68 31.72
C VAL A 63 2.12 17.19 33.14
N GLY A 64 3.18 17.58 33.84
CA GLY A 64 3.34 17.27 35.26
C GLY A 64 4.57 17.96 35.83
N GLY A 65 4.33 18.92 36.64
CA GLY A 65 5.05 19.95 37.27
C GLY A 65 6.04 19.58 38.36
N GLY A 66 6.92 20.47 38.60
CA GLY A 66 7.36 21.09 39.81
C GLY A 66 8.11 20.28 40.85
N GLY A 67 9.26 20.77 41.23
CA GLY A 67 9.88 20.42 42.51
C GLY A 67 11.39 20.65 42.55
N SER A 68 11.79 21.81 42.95
CA SER A 68 13.14 22.25 43.31
C SER A 68 13.72 21.50 44.49
N SER A 69 15.01 21.23 44.51
CA SER A 69 15.89 21.55 45.69
C SER A 69 17.35 21.28 45.34
N ALA A 70 18.15 22.28 45.66
CA ALA A 70 19.59 22.29 45.60
C ALA A 70 20.21 21.52 46.81
N SER A 71 21.36 20.90 46.58
CA SER A 71 22.48 21.02 47.55
C SER A 71 23.78 20.51 46.97
N ASP A 72 24.71 21.37 47.08
CA ASP A 72 26.14 21.38 46.91
C ASP A 72 26.86 20.22 47.64
N ARG A 73 27.89 19.63 47.01
CA ARG A 73 29.18 19.33 47.65
C ARG A 73 30.24 18.82 46.68
N SER A 74 31.23 19.63 46.53
CA SER A 74 32.56 19.39 46.02
C SER A 74 33.28 18.27 46.81
N VAL A 75 34.00 17.35 46.11
CA VAL A 75 35.29 16.81 46.56
C VAL A 75 36.13 16.35 45.34
N ARG A 76 37.34 16.78 45.37
CA ARG A 76 38.53 16.55 44.55
C ARG A 76 38.97 15.09 44.51
N GLY A 77 39.52 14.61 43.41
CA GLY A 77 40.30 13.38 43.35
C GLY A 77 40.87 13.11 41.97
N THR A 78 42.17 13.37 41.80
CA THR A 78 43.07 13.09 40.71
C THR A 78 43.20 11.61 40.38
N GLY A 79 43.28 11.24 39.09
CA GLY A 79 43.72 9.91 38.67
C GLY A 79 43.68 9.77 37.14
N VAL A 80 44.83 10.08 36.51
CA VAL A 80 45.08 9.85 35.08
C VAL A 80 45.35 8.36 34.90
N GLN A 81 44.59 7.68 34.06
CA GLN A 81 45.07 6.51 33.33
C GLN A 81 44.52 6.51 31.89
N ARG A 82 45.48 6.56 30.99
CA ARG A 82 45.34 6.50 29.55
C ARG A 82 45.23 5.02 29.17
N THR A 83 44.09 4.57 28.67
CA THR A 83 43.99 3.31 27.94
C THR A 83 43.44 3.59 26.55
N THR A 84 44.17 3.13 25.56
CA THR A 84 43.90 3.16 24.11
C THR A 84 42.59 2.48 23.78
N PRO A 85 41.76 3.03 22.87
CA PRO A 85 40.55 2.34 22.42
C PRO A 85 40.94 1.22 21.45
N ASN A 86 40.51 0.01 21.79
CA ASN A 86 40.50 -1.12 20.91
C ASN A 86 39.42 -0.88 19.83
N ALA A 87 39.86 -0.94 18.58
CA ALA A 87 38.94 -0.94 17.42
C ALA A 87 38.32 -2.34 17.35
N GLU A 88 37.03 -2.44 17.53
CA GLU A 88 36.11 -3.45 16.99
C GLU A 88 34.79 -3.36 17.74
N ASP A 89 33.93 -2.47 17.27
CA ASP A 89 32.50 -2.65 17.37
C ASP A 89 31.84 -1.81 16.25
N ALA A 90 31.85 -2.39 15.06
CA ALA A 90 31.04 -1.90 13.95
C ALA A 90 29.59 -2.37 14.15
N THR A 91 28.94 -1.81 15.16
CA THR A 91 27.48 -1.84 15.21
C THR A 91 26.97 -1.16 13.95
N ALA A 92 26.36 -1.95 13.09
CA ALA A 92 25.68 -1.49 11.91
C ALA A 92 24.67 -0.41 12.30
N SER A 93 25.07 0.83 12.05
CA SER A 93 24.21 2.00 12.24
C SER A 93 23.01 1.84 11.34
N ALA A 94 21.83 1.68 11.94
CA ALA A 94 20.58 1.74 11.22
C ALA A 94 20.59 3.02 10.38
N SER A 95 20.49 2.86 9.07
CA SER A 95 20.46 3.92 8.08
C SER A 95 19.47 5.00 8.50
N SER A 96 19.93 6.21 8.71
CA SER A 96 19.10 7.39 8.80
C SER A 96 18.36 7.55 7.46
N GLY A 97 17.14 7.05 7.39
CA GLY A 97 16.25 7.34 6.28
C GLY A 97 16.11 8.85 6.11
N ASN A 98 15.90 9.30 4.90
CA ASN A 98 15.63 10.70 4.59
C ASN A 98 14.44 11.21 5.43
N THR A 99 14.71 12.07 6.42
CA THR A 99 13.71 12.56 7.38
C THR A 99 13.07 13.87 6.92
N LYS A 100 12.99 14.13 5.61
CA LYS A 100 12.34 15.31 5.07
C LYS A 100 10.89 15.41 5.54
N GLN A 101 10.53 16.57 6.05
CA GLN A 101 9.19 16.89 6.52
C GLN A 101 8.74 18.20 5.88
N TYR A 102 7.49 18.26 5.44
CA TYR A 102 6.89 19.41 4.78
C TYR A 102 5.66 19.86 5.57
N GLN A 103 5.39 21.15 5.57
CA GLN A 103 4.24 21.69 6.31
C GLN A 103 2.90 21.43 5.62
N THR A 104 2.91 21.35 4.29
CA THR A 104 1.70 21.18 3.46
C THR A 104 2.01 20.34 2.23
N ALA A 105 0.97 19.77 1.63
CA ALA A 105 1.07 19.15 0.32
C ALA A 105 1.53 20.17 -0.74
N PRO A 106 2.25 19.73 -1.79
CA PRO A 106 2.79 20.62 -2.82
C PRO A 106 1.68 21.27 -3.65
N ALA A 107 1.93 22.49 -4.12
CA ALA A 107 1.13 23.08 -5.19
C ALA A 107 1.21 22.20 -6.46
N MET A 108 0.24 22.33 -7.36
CA MET A 108 0.23 21.59 -8.64
C MET A 108 1.42 22.01 -9.51
N ILE A 109 2.31 21.05 -9.79
CA ILE A 109 3.51 21.22 -10.63
C ILE A 109 3.45 20.40 -11.91
N ILE A 110 2.55 19.41 -11.98
CA ILE A 110 2.35 18.59 -13.18
C ILE A 110 1.27 19.18 -14.09
N ASP A 111 1.33 18.78 -15.35
CA ASP A 111 0.26 19.00 -16.34
C ASP A 111 -0.49 17.68 -16.51
N PRO A 112 -1.75 17.55 -16.06
CA PRO A 112 -2.51 16.30 -16.18
C PRO A 112 -2.68 15.79 -17.62
N ALA A 113 -2.52 16.66 -18.62
CA ALA A 113 -2.61 16.27 -20.03
C ALA A 113 -1.35 15.55 -20.55
N LYS A 114 -0.27 15.55 -19.79
CA LYS A 114 0.98 14.86 -20.14
C LYS A 114 1.03 13.45 -19.55
N SER A 115 1.85 12.60 -20.19
CA SER A 115 2.15 11.27 -19.66
C SER A 115 3.37 11.32 -18.73
N TYR A 116 3.29 10.59 -17.62
CA TYR A 116 4.36 10.48 -16.64
C TYR A 116 4.68 9.01 -16.38
N THR A 117 5.95 8.65 -16.45
CA THR A 117 6.46 7.33 -16.09
C THR A 117 7.44 7.47 -14.94
N ALA A 118 7.20 6.76 -13.85
CA ALA A 118 8.15 6.63 -12.75
C ALA A 118 9.03 5.40 -12.97
N VAL A 119 10.34 5.57 -12.90
CA VAL A 119 11.32 4.47 -12.85
C VAL A 119 11.79 4.34 -11.41
N ILE A 120 11.29 3.34 -10.70
CA ILE A 120 11.67 3.02 -9.33
C ILE A 120 12.89 2.11 -9.40
N LYS A 121 14.06 2.62 -9.07
CA LYS A 121 15.31 1.84 -8.99
C LYS A 121 15.39 1.19 -7.62
N THR A 122 15.56 -0.12 -7.58
CA THR A 122 15.62 -0.90 -6.34
C THR A 122 16.91 -1.73 -6.26
N ASP A 123 17.19 -2.30 -5.08
CA ASP A 123 18.30 -3.23 -4.90
C ASP A 123 18.19 -4.50 -5.77
N LYS A 124 17.00 -4.79 -6.32
CA LYS A 124 16.71 -5.97 -7.15
C LYS A 124 16.55 -5.66 -8.64
N GLY A 125 16.53 -4.39 -9.02
CA GLY A 125 16.34 -3.93 -10.39
C GLY A 125 15.33 -2.79 -10.50
N ASP A 126 15.01 -2.42 -11.73
CA ASP A 126 14.13 -1.29 -12.04
C ASP A 126 12.68 -1.75 -12.22
N VAL A 127 11.76 -0.93 -11.72
CA VAL A 127 10.31 -1.09 -11.93
C VAL A 127 9.79 0.17 -12.60
N LYS A 128 9.17 0.04 -13.77
CA LYS A 128 8.57 1.16 -14.50
C LYS A 128 7.07 1.20 -14.26
N VAL A 129 6.57 2.36 -13.88
CA VAL A 129 5.17 2.59 -13.54
C VAL A 129 4.63 3.74 -14.38
N GLN A 130 3.58 3.48 -15.15
CA GLN A 130 2.78 4.53 -15.78
C GLN A 130 1.93 5.19 -14.71
N LEU A 131 2.11 6.51 -14.50
CA LEU A 131 1.27 7.29 -13.59
C LEU A 131 -0.04 7.71 -14.27
N LEU A 132 -1.10 7.93 -13.49
CA LEU A 132 -2.47 8.20 -13.93
C LEU A 132 -2.93 9.61 -13.52
N PRO A 133 -2.35 10.69 -14.08
CA PRO A 133 -2.63 12.06 -13.65
C PRO A 133 -4.06 12.52 -13.92
N ASN A 134 -4.78 11.89 -14.85
CA ASN A 134 -6.19 12.21 -15.13
C ASN A 134 -7.14 11.62 -14.08
N GLU A 135 -6.74 10.53 -13.42
CA GLU A 135 -7.56 9.78 -12.46
C GLU A 135 -7.29 10.24 -11.02
N ALA A 136 -6.03 10.51 -10.71
CA ALA A 136 -5.59 10.95 -9.38
C ALA A 136 -4.59 12.11 -9.48
N PRO A 137 -5.00 13.28 -9.97
CA PRO A 137 -4.09 14.40 -10.26
C PRO A 137 -3.32 14.91 -9.04
N ALA A 138 -3.96 15.03 -7.88
CA ALA A 138 -3.30 15.50 -6.67
C ALA A 138 -2.30 14.47 -6.13
N THR A 139 -2.63 13.20 -6.20
CA THR A 139 -1.77 12.09 -5.76
C THR A 139 -0.55 11.96 -6.68
N VAL A 140 -0.76 11.99 -8.00
CA VAL A 140 0.35 11.94 -8.97
C VAL A 140 1.26 13.17 -8.82
N ASN A 141 0.68 14.36 -8.68
CA ASN A 141 1.44 15.59 -8.44
C ASN A 141 2.33 15.47 -7.20
N ASN A 142 1.77 14.99 -6.12
CA ASN A 142 2.47 14.77 -4.87
C ASN A 142 3.61 13.74 -5.01
N PHE A 143 3.33 12.61 -5.65
CA PHE A 143 4.33 11.56 -5.87
C PHE A 143 5.49 12.07 -6.73
N VAL A 144 5.21 12.81 -7.80
CA VAL A 144 6.21 13.45 -8.68
C VAL A 144 7.04 14.48 -7.89
N PHE A 145 6.40 15.31 -7.07
CA PHE A 145 7.10 16.28 -6.22
C PHE A 145 8.08 15.57 -5.27
N LEU A 146 7.60 14.57 -4.53
CA LEU A 146 8.43 13.84 -3.56
C LEU A 146 9.57 13.05 -4.23
N ALA A 147 9.32 12.47 -5.41
CA ALA A 147 10.35 11.78 -6.20
C ALA A 147 11.45 12.76 -6.66
N ASN A 148 11.06 13.91 -7.23
CA ASN A 148 11.99 14.92 -7.71
C ASN A 148 12.78 15.57 -6.55
N ASP A 149 12.20 15.62 -5.36
CA ASP A 149 12.90 16.10 -4.15
C ASP A 149 13.67 14.99 -3.43
N HIS A 150 13.87 13.82 -4.05
CA HIS A 150 14.65 12.73 -3.49
C HIS A 150 14.13 12.23 -2.12
N PHE A 151 12.82 12.36 -1.87
CA PHE A 151 12.21 11.91 -0.62
C PHE A 151 12.29 10.38 -0.46
N TYR A 152 12.18 9.65 -1.57
CA TYR A 152 12.15 8.19 -1.58
C TYR A 152 13.53 7.54 -1.60
N ASP A 153 14.61 8.31 -1.74
CA ASP A 153 15.97 7.76 -1.84
C ASP A 153 16.38 7.06 -0.53
N GLY A 154 16.77 5.80 -0.63
CA GLY A 154 17.12 4.95 0.50
C GLY A 154 15.96 4.44 1.33
N VAL A 155 14.70 4.80 1.01
CA VAL A 155 13.51 4.32 1.72
C VAL A 155 13.29 2.84 1.44
N SER A 156 13.02 2.07 2.50
CA SER A 156 12.81 0.63 2.37
C SER A 156 11.41 0.25 1.93
N PHE A 157 11.28 -0.88 1.23
CA PHE A 157 10.05 -1.64 1.20
C PHE A 157 9.86 -2.25 2.59
N PHE A 158 9.25 -1.48 3.48
CA PHE A 158 9.16 -1.85 4.90
C PHE A 158 8.16 -2.98 5.13
N ARG A 159 7.31 -3.28 4.14
CA ARG A 159 6.33 -4.33 4.22
C ARG A 159 6.20 -5.07 2.88
N VAL A 160 6.45 -6.37 2.90
CA VAL A 160 6.37 -7.29 1.76
C VAL A 160 5.57 -8.50 2.21
N VAL A 161 4.29 -8.53 1.84
CA VAL A 161 3.31 -9.50 2.34
C VAL A 161 3.26 -10.72 1.45
N THR A 162 3.37 -11.91 2.06
CA THR A 162 3.25 -13.20 1.36
C THR A 162 2.06 -14.00 1.87
N ASP A 163 1.58 -14.91 1.02
CA ASP A 163 0.68 -15.98 1.43
C ASP A 163 1.44 -17.13 2.14
N ASN A 164 0.71 -18.19 2.50
CA ASN A 164 1.26 -19.38 3.13
C ASN A 164 2.18 -20.22 2.21
N GLN A 165 2.19 -19.93 0.91
CA GLN A 165 3.02 -20.58 -0.10
C GLN A 165 4.28 -19.77 -0.42
N GLY A 166 4.41 -18.57 0.19
CA GLY A 166 5.52 -17.66 0.00
C GLY A 166 5.37 -16.76 -1.23
N GLN A 167 4.21 -16.74 -1.89
CA GLN A 167 3.94 -15.82 -2.99
C GLN A 167 3.72 -14.41 -2.43
N ILE A 168 4.45 -13.42 -2.95
CA ILE A 168 4.24 -12.02 -2.59
C ILE A 168 2.95 -11.52 -3.22
N HIS A 169 2.13 -10.84 -2.44
CA HIS A 169 0.86 -10.23 -2.86
C HIS A 169 0.95 -8.71 -2.93
N ILE A 170 1.64 -8.11 -1.97
CA ILE A 170 1.71 -6.66 -1.81
C ILE A 170 3.11 -6.28 -1.36
N VAL A 171 3.65 -5.24 -1.96
CA VAL A 171 4.85 -4.57 -1.52
C VAL A 171 4.53 -3.13 -1.16
N GLN A 172 4.91 -2.67 0.04
CA GLN A 172 4.60 -1.34 0.53
C GLN A 172 5.89 -0.59 0.91
N ALA A 173 5.98 0.67 0.49
CA ALA A 173 7.11 1.55 0.70
C ALA A 173 6.64 2.99 0.98
N GLY A 174 7.58 3.95 1.00
CA GLY A 174 7.28 5.38 1.12
C GLY A 174 7.20 5.90 2.55
N ASP A 175 7.54 5.07 3.54
CA ASP A 175 7.77 5.50 4.92
C ASP A 175 9.27 5.68 5.17
N PRO A 176 9.76 6.92 5.36
CA PRO A 176 11.18 7.17 5.61
C PRO A 176 11.68 6.56 6.92
N THR A 177 10.78 6.24 7.86
CA THR A 177 11.14 5.60 9.13
C THR A 177 11.19 4.07 9.03
N GLY A 178 10.57 3.49 8.00
CA GLY A 178 10.48 2.04 7.81
C GLY A 178 9.62 1.30 8.82
N THR A 179 8.81 2.00 9.63
CA THR A 179 7.98 1.46 10.70
C THR A 179 6.50 1.30 10.33
N GLY A 180 6.07 1.91 9.23
CA GLY A 180 4.67 2.02 8.81
C GLY A 180 3.96 3.26 9.36
N SER A 181 4.61 4.06 10.23
CA SER A 181 4.00 5.23 10.86
C SER A 181 4.48 6.56 10.29
N GLY A 182 5.56 6.57 9.50
CA GLY A 182 6.14 7.76 8.94
C GLY A 182 5.42 8.28 7.71
N GLY A 183 5.80 9.49 7.31
CA GLY A 183 5.25 10.16 6.15
C GLY A 183 5.90 11.52 5.92
N PRO A 184 5.41 12.33 4.99
CA PRO A 184 6.02 13.58 4.60
C PRO A 184 5.62 14.77 5.51
N GLY A 185 4.80 14.55 6.55
CA GLY A 185 4.31 15.59 7.45
C GLY A 185 2.90 16.08 7.15
N TYR A 186 2.27 15.59 6.09
CA TYR A 186 0.89 15.90 5.69
C TYR A 186 0.19 14.65 5.14
N THR A 187 -1.11 14.76 4.99
CA THR A 187 -1.96 13.73 4.36
C THR A 187 -2.59 14.28 3.08
N LEU A 188 -3.08 13.39 2.22
CA LEU A 188 -3.80 13.73 1.00
C LEU A 188 -5.26 13.31 1.09
N PRO A 189 -6.18 14.05 0.46
CA PRO A 189 -7.55 13.57 0.28
C PRO A 189 -7.54 12.26 -0.54
N GLN A 190 -8.52 11.43 -0.34
CA GLN A 190 -8.73 10.27 -1.19
C GLN A 190 -9.30 10.76 -2.52
N GLU A 191 -8.67 10.36 -3.64
CA GLU A 191 -9.20 10.54 -4.98
C GLU A 191 -9.93 9.25 -5.39
N ALA A 192 -11.17 9.38 -5.84
CA ALA A 192 -12.02 8.23 -6.14
C ALA A 192 -11.52 7.51 -7.40
N THR A 193 -11.45 6.19 -7.31
CA THR A 193 -11.09 5.29 -8.41
C THR A 193 -12.08 4.12 -8.44
N ASP A 194 -13.38 4.44 -8.46
CA ASP A 194 -14.47 3.45 -8.38
C ASP A 194 -14.45 2.43 -9.54
N SER A 195 -13.76 2.74 -10.63
CA SER A 195 -13.66 1.88 -11.81
C SER A 195 -12.41 1.00 -11.86
N GLU A 196 -11.46 1.18 -10.94
CA GLU A 196 -10.20 0.45 -10.99
C GLU A 196 -10.28 -0.89 -10.25
N THR A 197 -9.97 -1.94 -10.99
CA THR A 197 -9.81 -3.29 -10.46
C THR A 197 -8.37 -3.49 -10.00
N PHE A 198 -8.19 -3.98 -8.79
CA PHE A 198 -6.86 -4.29 -8.24
C PHE A 198 -6.30 -5.59 -8.83
N SER A 199 -5.87 -5.52 -10.09
CA SER A 199 -5.06 -6.58 -10.71
C SER A 199 -3.60 -6.47 -10.30
N ALA A 200 -2.78 -7.46 -10.66
CA ALA A 200 -1.34 -7.40 -10.48
C ALA A 200 -0.74 -6.15 -11.17
N GLY A 201 0.13 -5.44 -10.46
CA GLY A 201 0.81 -4.23 -10.95
C GLY A 201 0.10 -2.91 -10.65
N VAL A 202 -0.99 -2.89 -9.89
CA VAL A 202 -1.64 -1.63 -9.48
C VAL A 202 -0.80 -0.94 -8.41
N LEU A 203 -0.52 0.36 -8.61
CA LEU A 203 0.09 1.27 -7.65
C LEU A 203 -0.98 2.13 -6.99
N ALA A 204 -1.08 2.06 -5.66
CA ALA A 204 -2.08 2.80 -4.89
C ALA A 204 -1.50 3.41 -3.61
N MET A 205 -2.16 4.49 -3.11
CA MET A 205 -1.78 5.13 -1.85
C MET A 205 -2.23 4.30 -0.66
N ALA A 206 -1.33 4.14 0.31
CA ALA A 206 -1.67 3.56 1.60
C ALA A 206 -2.44 4.58 2.47
N LYS A 207 -3.34 4.08 3.29
CA LYS A 207 -4.13 4.88 4.25
C LYS A 207 -4.50 4.04 5.47
N PRO A 208 -4.89 4.67 6.60
CA PRO A 208 -5.48 3.97 7.73
C PRO A 208 -6.79 3.24 7.36
N ASN A 209 -7.14 2.21 8.14
CA ASN A 209 -8.30 1.35 7.85
C ASN A 209 -9.68 2.01 8.07
N GLU A 210 -9.70 3.18 8.63
CA GLU A 210 -10.95 3.87 8.93
C GLU A 210 -11.63 4.35 7.64
N ALA A 211 -12.95 4.21 7.59
CA ALA A 211 -13.73 4.70 6.45
C ALA A 211 -13.55 6.22 6.31
N GLY A 212 -13.21 6.69 5.11
CA GLY A 212 -12.96 8.11 4.84
C GLY A 212 -11.63 8.64 5.37
N ALA A 213 -10.75 7.78 5.91
CA ALA A 213 -9.41 8.21 6.32
C ALA A 213 -8.63 8.78 5.12
N PRO A 214 -7.89 9.88 5.31
CA PRO A 214 -7.05 10.44 4.27
C PRO A 214 -5.91 9.47 3.91
N ASN A 215 -5.40 9.59 2.69
CA ASN A 215 -4.20 8.87 2.27
C ASN A 215 -3.00 9.34 3.10
N ASN A 216 -2.09 8.43 3.43
CA ASN A 216 -0.76 8.82 3.88
C ASN A 216 -0.09 9.63 2.76
N GLY A 217 0.57 10.73 3.10
CA GLY A 217 1.11 11.65 2.10
C GLY A 217 2.26 11.08 1.25
N SER A 218 2.88 9.95 1.64
CA SER A 218 4.00 9.35 0.90
C SER A 218 3.96 7.84 0.78
N GLN A 219 3.28 7.14 1.70
CA GLN A 219 3.25 5.68 1.65
C GLN A 219 2.38 5.18 0.51
N PHE A 220 2.91 4.24 -0.26
CA PHE A 220 2.23 3.58 -1.36
C PHE A 220 2.44 2.06 -1.32
N PHE A 221 1.59 1.34 -2.02
CA PHE A 221 1.79 -0.09 -2.23
C PHE A 221 1.57 -0.48 -3.68
N ILE A 222 2.19 -1.58 -4.09
CA ILE A 222 2.00 -2.20 -5.40
C ILE A 222 1.53 -3.63 -5.19
N THR A 223 0.46 -4.02 -5.89
CA THR A 223 -0.01 -5.40 -5.94
C THR A 223 0.84 -6.23 -6.88
N THR A 224 1.19 -7.45 -6.49
CA THR A 224 1.90 -8.40 -7.36
C THR A 224 1.02 -9.55 -7.82
N THR A 225 -0.20 -9.60 -7.27
CA THR A 225 -1.29 -10.51 -7.63
C THR A 225 -2.60 -9.74 -7.71
N ASP A 226 -3.66 -10.37 -8.19
CA ASP A 226 -5.00 -9.78 -8.20
C ASP A 226 -5.56 -9.71 -6.78
N GLU A 227 -6.03 -8.52 -6.37
CA GLU A 227 -6.54 -8.23 -5.03
C GLU A 227 -7.93 -7.58 -5.08
N PRO A 228 -8.97 -8.26 -5.57
CA PRO A 228 -10.29 -7.67 -5.79
C PRO A 228 -10.96 -7.16 -4.50
N THR A 229 -10.46 -7.57 -3.34
CA THR A 229 -10.95 -7.04 -2.05
C THR A 229 -10.59 -5.58 -1.81
N PHE A 230 -9.71 -4.99 -2.63
CA PHE A 230 -9.28 -3.60 -2.55
C PHE A 230 -10.05 -2.67 -3.49
N ASP A 231 -10.83 -3.22 -4.41
CA ASP A 231 -11.60 -2.46 -5.40
C ASP A 231 -12.44 -1.36 -4.72
N GLY A 232 -12.34 -0.13 -5.23
CA GLY A 232 -13.05 1.04 -4.71
C GLY A 232 -12.61 1.54 -3.32
N LYS A 233 -11.52 1.03 -2.74
CA LYS A 233 -11.11 1.39 -1.36
C LYS A 233 -9.90 2.30 -1.27
N TYR A 234 -9.06 2.33 -2.30
CA TYR A 234 -7.80 3.07 -2.31
C TYR A 234 -7.70 3.98 -3.52
N THR A 235 -6.94 5.05 -3.40
CA THR A 235 -6.58 5.90 -4.55
C THR A 235 -5.54 5.18 -5.40
N VAL A 236 -5.94 4.69 -6.55
CA VAL A 236 -5.05 4.16 -7.58
C VAL A 236 -4.47 5.33 -8.36
N PHE A 237 -3.14 5.38 -8.51
CA PHE A 237 -2.48 6.47 -9.21
C PHE A 237 -1.40 6.02 -10.20
N GLY A 238 -1.26 4.71 -10.42
CA GLY A 238 -0.33 4.17 -11.40
C GLY A 238 -0.49 2.68 -11.66
N LYS A 239 0.14 2.21 -12.74
CA LYS A 239 0.21 0.79 -13.15
C LYS A 239 1.63 0.43 -13.56
N VAL A 240 2.13 -0.69 -13.07
CA VAL A 240 3.43 -1.24 -13.50
C VAL A 240 3.33 -1.65 -14.96
N ILE A 241 4.24 -1.12 -15.77
CA ILE A 241 4.34 -1.44 -17.20
C ILE A 241 5.57 -2.29 -17.53
N ASP A 242 6.53 -2.37 -16.60
CA ASP A 242 7.75 -3.20 -16.74
C ASP A 242 8.33 -3.47 -15.35
N GLY A 243 8.97 -4.62 -15.15
CA GLY A 243 9.67 -4.94 -13.90
C GLY A 243 8.80 -5.49 -12.77
N LEU A 244 7.57 -5.96 -13.01
CA LEU A 244 6.73 -6.56 -11.97
C LEU A 244 7.42 -7.76 -11.29
N ASN A 245 8.20 -8.53 -12.05
CA ASN A 245 8.99 -9.65 -11.54
C ASN A 245 10.12 -9.24 -10.57
N VAL A 246 10.55 -7.98 -10.60
CA VAL A 246 11.52 -7.44 -9.63
C VAL A 246 10.88 -7.39 -8.24
N LEU A 247 9.62 -6.97 -8.16
CA LEU A 247 8.88 -6.87 -6.91
C LEU A 247 8.64 -8.25 -6.25
N THR A 248 8.56 -9.31 -7.05
CA THR A 248 8.41 -10.69 -6.52
C THR A 248 9.72 -11.30 -5.98
N GLN A 249 10.84 -10.56 -6.09
CA GLN A 249 12.15 -10.96 -5.56
C GLN A 249 12.54 -10.20 -4.29
N LEU A 250 11.69 -9.27 -3.83
CA LEU A 250 11.95 -8.51 -2.61
C LEU A 250 11.90 -9.43 -1.38
N GLN A 251 12.69 -9.07 -0.36
CA GLN A 251 12.74 -9.81 0.89
C GLN A 251 11.40 -9.75 1.63
N PRO A 252 10.70 -10.89 1.84
CA PRO A 252 9.48 -10.92 2.62
C PRO A 252 9.70 -10.39 4.04
N ARG A 253 8.86 -9.43 4.45
CA ARG A 253 8.86 -8.88 5.79
C ARG A 253 7.53 -8.20 6.11
N ASP A 254 7.12 -8.28 7.35
CA ASP A 254 5.95 -7.54 7.86
C ASP A 254 6.19 -7.12 9.31
N PRO A 255 6.55 -5.86 9.59
CA PRO A 255 6.82 -5.38 10.94
C PRO A 255 5.59 -5.36 11.84
N LEU A 256 4.38 -5.52 11.29
CA LEU A 256 3.15 -5.62 12.05
C LEU A 256 2.91 -7.04 12.59
N LEU A 257 3.52 -8.04 11.97
CA LEU A 257 3.38 -9.46 12.33
C LEU A 257 4.65 -10.07 12.91
N GLN A 258 5.81 -9.47 12.63
CA GLN A 258 7.13 -9.97 13.02
C GLN A 258 7.73 -9.05 14.09
N GLN A 259 8.21 -9.61 15.18
CA GLN A 259 8.86 -8.84 16.25
C GLN A 259 10.21 -8.27 15.82
N ASP A 260 10.95 -9.00 14.96
CA ASP A 260 12.26 -8.60 14.43
C ASP A 260 12.32 -8.95 12.93
N PRO A 261 11.69 -8.14 12.07
CA PRO A 261 11.68 -8.42 10.65
C PRO A 261 13.07 -8.18 10.04
N PRO A 262 13.45 -8.96 9.01
CA PRO A 262 14.71 -8.76 8.31
C PRO A 262 14.79 -7.34 7.72
N PRO A 263 15.98 -6.81 7.41
CA PRO A 263 16.13 -5.58 6.66
C PRO A 263 15.35 -5.63 5.35
N GLY A 264 14.65 -4.54 5.01
CA GLY A 264 13.93 -4.43 3.75
C GLY A 264 14.85 -4.02 2.61
N ASP A 265 14.59 -4.53 1.41
CA ASP A 265 15.18 -4.01 0.18
C ASP A 265 14.83 -2.53 0.04
N ARG A 266 15.64 -1.74 -0.67
CA ARG A 266 15.51 -0.29 -0.72
C ARG A 266 15.15 0.22 -2.10
N ILE A 267 14.47 1.35 -2.11
CA ILE A 267 14.38 2.24 -3.25
C ILE A 267 15.69 3.03 -3.28
N GLN A 268 16.50 2.85 -4.33
CA GLN A 268 17.71 3.64 -4.54
C GLN A 268 17.38 5.06 -4.97
N SER A 269 16.46 5.20 -5.93
CA SER A 269 15.90 6.47 -6.39
C SER A 269 14.60 6.24 -7.16
N ILE A 270 13.82 7.30 -7.36
CA ILE A 270 12.68 7.32 -8.28
C ILE A 270 12.91 8.44 -9.30
N GLU A 271 13.02 8.09 -10.58
CA GLU A 271 13.18 9.02 -11.69
C GLU A 271 11.85 9.23 -12.42
N ILE A 272 11.46 10.47 -12.67
CA ILE A 272 10.24 10.81 -13.39
C ILE A 272 10.57 11.18 -14.84
N GLN A 273 9.99 10.44 -15.79
CA GLN A 273 10.06 10.69 -17.21
C GLN A 273 8.74 11.29 -17.69
N THR A 274 8.78 12.37 -18.45
CA THR A 274 7.60 13.06 -18.99
C THR A 274 7.63 13.02 -20.51
N SER A 275 6.48 12.72 -21.14
CA SER A 275 6.30 12.69 -22.58
C SER A 275 5.03 13.43 -23.00
#